data_a34a4810a942d457d4b57703a26fefb5
#
_entry.id   a34a4810a942d457d4b57703a26fefb5
#
_cell.length_a   1.000
_cell.length_b   1.000
_cell.length_c   1.000
_cell.angle_alpha   90.00
_cell.angle_beta   90.00
_cell.angle_gamma   90.00
#
_symmetry.space_group_name_H-M   'P 1'
#
loop_
_entity.id
_entity.type
_entity.pdbx_description
1 polymer ?
#
loop_
_entity_poly.entity_id
_entity_poly.type
_entity_poly.pdbx_seq_one_letter_code
_entity_poly.pdbx_strand_id
1 'polypeptide(L)'
;EMARGTNEHAELISHTTLSVEQMSTAINGVANGAQEQANAVNQASIIADQISETIHDVAENAQTSAHDANEAAATAQSGAKTLEQTIDGMNTIKSKVDISVVKVQEMGQRSSQIGTIIQTIEDIASQTNLLALNAAIEAARAGEHGKGFAVVADEVRKLADRSAAATKEISDLVSGIQVSVNEAMSVMTDGANEVELGVTRAGESGTALERILKAVEAVSVQVSSIAQAAQSINDSASALENSMASVSAVVEQNTAATEEMSANSTEVSTAM
;
A
#
# COMPACT_ATOMS: atom_id res chain seq x y z
N GLU A 1 -3.97 -96.00 49.55
CA GLU A 1 -3.11 -95.21 48.61
C GLU A 1 -3.87 -94.81 47.35
N MET A 2 -4.61 -95.69 46.69
CA MET A 2 -5.38 -95.40 45.45
C MET A 2 -6.44 -94.30 45.69
N ALA A 3 -7.20 -94.30 46.80
CA ALA A 3 -8.24 -93.33 47.06
C ALA A 3 -7.66 -91.90 47.35
N ARG A 4 -6.44 -91.81 47.79
CA ARG A 4 -5.73 -90.57 48.07
C ARG A 4 -5.20 -89.96 46.76
N GLY A 5 -4.66 -90.80 45.86
CA GLY A 5 -4.22 -90.37 44.50
C GLY A 5 -5.38 -89.88 43.61
N THR A 6 -6.57 -90.53 43.72
CA THR A 6 -7.75 -90.04 42.97
C THR A 6 -8.28 -88.69 43.42
N ASN A 7 -8.23 -88.40 44.74
CA ASN A 7 -8.62 -87.10 45.26
C ASN A 7 -7.62 -86.00 44.86
N GLU A 8 -6.30 -86.25 44.91
CA GLU A 8 -5.27 -85.33 44.48
C GLU A 8 -5.39 -85.04 42.97
N HIS A 9 -5.69 -86.08 42.13
CA HIS A 9 -5.96 -85.86 40.71
C HIS A 9 -7.24 -85.05 40.48
N ALA A 10 -8.32 -85.23 41.22
CA ALA A 10 -9.55 -84.43 41.07
C ALA A 10 -9.33 -82.95 41.41
N GLU A 11 -8.53 -82.69 42.45
CA GLU A 11 -8.16 -81.32 42.83
C GLU A 11 -7.29 -80.64 41.82
N LEU A 12 -6.31 -81.34 41.21
CA LEU A 12 -5.48 -80.83 40.10
C LEU A 12 -6.31 -80.54 38.85
N ILE A 13 -7.23 -81.41 38.46
CA ILE A 13 -8.13 -81.22 37.36
C ILE A 13 -8.99 -79.97 37.56
N SER A 14 -9.60 -79.82 38.79
CA SER A 14 -10.39 -78.64 39.11
C SER A 14 -9.60 -77.34 39.01
N HIS A 15 -8.35 -77.34 39.54
CA HIS A 15 -7.47 -76.16 39.38
C HIS A 15 -7.06 -75.84 37.96
N THR A 16 -6.81 -76.88 37.13
CA THR A 16 -6.48 -76.71 35.76
C THR A 16 -7.68 -76.19 34.95
N THR A 17 -8.91 -76.71 35.27
CA THR A 17 -10.13 -76.16 34.62
C THR A 17 -10.31 -74.68 34.91
N LEU A 18 -10.14 -74.26 36.16
CA LEU A 18 -10.19 -72.83 36.52
C LEU A 18 -9.13 -71.97 35.77
N SER A 19 -7.92 -72.51 35.65
CA SER A 19 -6.83 -71.83 34.87
C SER A 19 -7.14 -71.68 33.40
N VAL A 20 -7.76 -72.73 32.82
CA VAL A 20 -8.21 -72.70 31.40
C VAL A 20 -9.35 -71.69 31.19
N GLU A 21 -10.30 -71.60 32.14
CA GLU A 21 -11.36 -70.59 32.04
C GLU A 21 -10.79 -69.15 32.14
N GLN A 22 -9.84 -68.96 33.06
CA GLN A 22 -9.15 -67.65 33.19
C GLN A 22 -8.35 -67.34 31.89
N MET A 23 -7.67 -68.31 31.31
CA MET A 23 -6.94 -68.20 30.08
C MET A 23 -7.88 -67.81 28.89
N SER A 24 -9.02 -68.49 28.79
CA SER A 24 -10.04 -68.19 27.76
C SER A 24 -10.55 -66.75 27.88
N THR A 25 -10.78 -66.28 29.12
CA THR A 25 -11.19 -64.89 29.36
C THR A 25 -10.11 -63.90 28.94
N ALA A 26 -8.84 -64.17 29.22
CA ALA A 26 -7.73 -63.36 28.83
C ALA A 26 -7.54 -63.32 27.28
N ILE A 27 -7.67 -64.49 26.62
CA ILE A 27 -7.62 -64.60 25.16
C ILE A 27 -8.71 -63.75 24.51
N ASN A 28 -9.94 -63.82 24.98
CA ASN A 28 -11.03 -62.98 24.50
C ASN A 28 -10.76 -61.50 24.71
N GLY A 29 -10.14 -61.13 25.83
CA GLY A 29 -9.72 -59.74 26.11
C GLY A 29 -8.67 -59.23 25.07
N VAL A 30 -7.66 -60.08 24.77
CA VAL A 30 -6.65 -59.75 23.73
C VAL A 30 -7.27 -59.68 22.32
N ALA A 31 -8.17 -60.61 21.97
CA ALA A 31 -8.87 -60.59 20.70
C ALA A 31 -9.69 -59.29 20.47
N ASN A 32 -10.46 -58.90 21.51
CA ASN A 32 -11.24 -57.65 21.44
C ASN A 32 -10.31 -56.42 21.39
N GLY A 33 -9.23 -56.40 22.17
CA GLY A 33 -8.23 -55.31 22.08
C GLY A 33 -7.54 -55.23 20.72
N ALA A 34 -7.24 -56.35 20.10
CA ALA A 34 -6.71 -56.39 18.72
C ALA A 34 -7.70 -55.81 17.70
N GLN A 35 -8.99 -56.13 17.81
CA GLN A 35 -10.02 -55.58 16.92
C GLN A 35 -10.20 -54.05 17.13
N GLU A 36 -10.16 -53.57 18.38
CA GLU A 36 -10.20 -52.14 18.66
C GLU A 36 -8.97 -51.41 18.09
N GLN A 37 -7.78 -52.01 18.21
CA GLN A 37 -6.55 -51.49 17.62
C GLN A 37 -6.62 -51.46 16.12
N ALA A 38 -7.16 -52.49 15.44
CA ALA A 38 -7.36 -52.50 13.97
C ALA A 38 -8.21 -51.31 13.51
N ASN A 39 -9.32 -51.06 14.24
CA ASN A 39 -10.19 -49.91 13.92
C ASN A 39 -9.49 -48.57 14.15
N ALA A 40 -8.72 -48.44 15.23
CA ALA A 40 -7.96 -47.23 15.49
C ALA A 40 -6.85 -46.95 14.45
N VAL A 41 -6.15 -48.02 13.99
CA VAL A 41 -5.17 -47.97 12.93
C VAL A 41 -5.80 -47.47 11.60
N ASN A 42 -6.93 -48.07 11.23
CA ASN A 42 -7.65 -47.63 10.03
C ASN A 42 -8.09 -46.18 10.10
N GLN A 43 -8.60 -45.75 11.22
CA GLN A 43 -9.01 -44.38 11.42
C GLN A 43 -7.80 -43.40 11.38
N ALA A 44 -6.68 -43.76 11.99
CA ALA A 44 -5.45 -42.99 11.98
C ALA A 44 -4.86 -42.90 10.54
N SER A 45 -4.96 -43.94 9.74
CA SER A 45 -4.55 -43.91 8.34
C SER A 45 -5.39 -42.92 7.52
N ILE A 46 -6.72 -42.96 7.66
CA ILE A 46 -7.62 -41.98 7.01
C ILE A 46 -7.27 -40.51 7.40
N ILE A 47 -6.96 -40.30 8.68
CA ILE A 47 -6.56 -38.97 9.15
C ILE A 47 -5.20 -38.56 8.54
N ALA A 48 -4.25 -39.47 8.40
CA ALA A 48 -2.95 -39.20 7.78
C ALA A 48 -3.10 -38.80 6.31
N ASP A 49 -3.96 -39.50 5.55
CA ASP A 49 -4.30 -39.19 4.17
C ASP A 49 -4.92 -37.77 4.07
N GLN A 50 -5.87 -37.43 4.95
CA GLN A 50 -6.49 -36.11 4.99
C GLN A 50 -5.49 -34.99 5.34
N ILE A 51 -4.54 -35.28 6.23
CA ILE A 51 -3.45 -34.34 6.56
C ILE A 51 -2.61 -34.10 5.30
N SER A 52 -2.24 -35.15 4.56
CA SER A 52 -1.43 -35.04 3.35
C SER A 52 -2.14 -34.21 2.26
N GLU A 53 -3.44 -34.40 2.05
CA GLU A 53 -4.24 -33.61 1.12
C GLU A 53 -4.30 -32.13 1.57
N THR A 54 -4.64 -31.89 2.82
CA THR A 54 -4.72 -30.53 3.36
C THR A 54 -3.40 -29.78 3.29
N ILE A 55 -2.28 -30.47 3.52
CA ILE A 55 -0.96 -29.87 3.48
C ILE A 55 -0.50 -29.56 2.05
N HIS A 56 -0.97 -30.36 1.10
CA HIS A 56 -0.78 -30.06 -0.32
C HIS A 56 -1.45 -28.72 -0.70
N ASP A 57 -2.69 -28.52 -0.30
CA ASP A 57 -3.44 -27.28 -0.51
C ASP A 57 -2.76 -26.08 0.17
N VAL A 58 -2.23 -26.29 1.38
CA VAL A 58 -1.47 -25.23 2.09
C VAL A 58 -0.20 -24.86 1.32
N ALA A 59 0.51 -25.84 0.75
CA ALA A 59 1.71 -25.59 -0.05
C ALA A 59 1.39 -24.84 -1.35
N GLU A 60 0.31 -25.20 -2.04
CA GLU A 60 -0.17 -24.50 -3.24
C GLU A 60 -0.58 -23.05 -2.94
N ASN A 61 -1.35 -22.86 -1.87
CA ASN A 61 -1.75 -21.52 -1.41
C ASN A 61 -0.53 -20.66 -1.00
N ALA A 62 0.47 -21.25 -0.37
CA ALA A 62 1.72 -20.59 -0.07
C ALA A 62 2.44 -20.13 -1.34
N GLN A 63 2.52 -20.99 -2.36
CA GLN A 63 3.15 -20.64 -3.63
C GLN A 63 2.41 -19.52 -4.36
N THR A 64 1.08 -19.54 -4.36
CA THR A 64 0.24 -18.47 -4.92
C THR A 64 0.47 -17.15 -4.17
N SER A 65 0.47 -17.21 -2.82
CA SER A 65 0.74 -16.03 -1.98
C SER A 65 2.13 -15.43 -2.21
N ALA A 66 3.15 -16.27 -2.48
CA ALA A 66 4.49 -15.81 -2.85
C ALA A 66 4.48 -15.07 -4.20
N HIS A 67 3.73 -15.58 -5.17
CA HIS A 67 3.57 -14.93 -6.47
C HIS A 67 2.90 -13.56 -6.32
N ASP A 68 1.77 -13.50 -5.62
CA ASP A 68 1.02 -12.26 -5.39
C ASP A 68 1.83 -11.21 -4.63
N ALA A 69 2.62 -11.65 -3.64
CA ALA A 69 3.54 -10.79 -2.92
C ALA A 69 4.60 -10.18 -3.86
N ASN A 70 5.19 -10.98 -4.76
CA ASN A 70 6.16 -10.48 -5.74
C ASN A 70 5.53 -9.48 -6.73
N GLU A 71 4.30 -9.71 -7.18
CA GLU A 71 3.57 -8.78 -8.05
C GLU A 71 3.24 -7.48 -7.33
N ALA A 72 2.79 -7.57 -6.07
CA ALA A 72 2.55 -6.40 -5.22
C ALA A 72 3.83 -5.58 -4.99
N ALA A 73 4.97 -6.24 -4.75
CA ALA A 73 6.27 -5.57 -4.63
C ALA A 73 6.66 -4.82 -5.92
N ALA A 74 6.53 -5.48 -7.08
CA ALA A 74 6.83 -4.86 -8.38
C ALA A 74 5.93 -3.65 -8.64
N THR A 75 4.64 -3.75 -8.31
CA THR A 75 3.67 -2.66 -8.45
C THR A 75 4.01 -1.49 -7.54
N ALA A 76 4.32 -1.76 -6.26
CA ALA A 76 4.71 -0.72 -5.30
C ALA A 76 6.02 -0.03 -5.70
N GLN A 77 6.99 -0.78 -6.22
CA GLN A 77 8.25 -0.23 -6.72
C GLN A 77 8.06 0.65 -7.95
N SER A 78 7.20 0.24 -8.88
CA SER A 78 6.82 1.05 -10.05
C SER A 78 6.10 2.33 -9.62
N GLY A 79 5.20 2.24 -8.65
CA GLY A 79 4.51 3.39 -8.04
C GLY A 79 5.48 4.37 -7.39
N ALA A 80 6.47 3.87 -6.63
CA ALA A 80 7.49 4.70 -6.02
C ALA A 80 8.33 5.47 -7.07
N LYS A 81 8.72 4.81 -8.15
CA LYS A 81 9.42 5.46 -9.27
C LYS A 81 8.58 6.53 -9.94
N THR A 82 7.28 6.29 -10.13
CA THR A 82 6.36 7.28 -10.72
C THR A 82 6.21 8.50 -9.81
N LEU A 83 6.17 8.30 -8.48
CA LEU A 83 6.14 9.39 -7.51
C LEU A 83 7.42 10.22 -7.51
N GLU A 84 8.58 9.59 -7.63
CA GLU A 84 9.87 10.29 -7.76
C GLU A 84 9.87 11.21 -9.00
N GLN A 85 9.40 10.71 -10.13
CA GLN A 85 9.24 11.50 -11.35
C GLN A 85 8.21 12.64 -11.19
N THR A 86 7.15 12.41 -10.43
CA THR A 86 6.15 13.44 -10.13
C THR A 86 6.73 14.56 -9.26
N ILE A 87 7.53 14.22 -8.25
CA ILE A 87 8.24 15.18 -7.40
C ILE A 87 9.21 16.02 -8.23
N ASP A 88 9.96 15.39 -9.12
CA ASP A 88 10.90 16.09 -10.01
C ASP A 88 10.17 17.05 -10.98
N GLY A 89 9.03 16.59 -11.53
CA GLY A 89 8.14 17.44 -12.33
C GLY A 89 7.59 18.65 -11.54
N MET A 90 7.16 18.43 -10.30
CA MET A 90 6.69 19.51 -9.42
C MET A 90 7.79 20.52 -9.08
N ASN A 91 9.00 20.05 -8.80
CA ASN A 91 10.17 20.92 -8.57
C ASN A 91 10.47 21.77 -9.82
N THR A 92 10.33 21.20 -11.01
CA THR A 92 10.46 21.93 -12.27
C THR A 92 9.37 23.00 -12.41
N ILE A 93 8.13 22.70 -12.05
CA ILE A 93 7.02 23.66 -12.07
C ILE A 93 7.30 24.80 -11.07
N LYS A 94 7.73 24.46 -9.83
CA LYS A 94 8.11 25.45 -8.81
C LYS A 94 9.14 26.44 -9.36
N SER A 95 10.22 25.92 -9.96
CA SER A 95 11.26 26.77 -10.57
C SER A 95 10.73 27.69 -11.65
N LYS A 96 9.80 27.21 -12.50
CA LYS A 96 9.17 28.05 -13.56
C LYS A 96 8.24 29.10 -12.98
N VAL A 97 7.50 28.80 -11.90
CA VAL A 97 6.66 29.75 -11.21
C VAL A 97 7.52 30.85 -10.58
N ASP A 98 8.62 30.50 -9.92
CA ASP A 98 9.56 31.47 -9.32
C ASP A 98 10.12 32.44 -10.39
N ILE A 99 10.52 31.92 -11.55
CA ILE A 99 10.98 32.76 -12.68
C ILE A 99 9.86 33.68 -13.16
N SER A 100 8.61 33.18 -13.21
CA SER A 100 7.46 33.97 -13.64
C SER A 100 7.15 35.10 -12.64
N VAL A 101 7.23 34.83 -11.34
CA VAL A 101 7.09 35.86 -10.28
C VAL A 101 8.09 37.01 -10.50
N VAL A 102 9.37 36.68 -10.74
CA VAL A 102 10.40 37.70 -11.02
C VAL A 102 10.04 38.53 -12.26
N LYS A 103 9.56 37.89 -13.33
CA LYS A 103 9.19 38.60 -14.56
C LYS A 103 7.98 39.51 -14.40
N VAL A 104 6.97 39.06 -13.64
CA VAL A 104 5.79 39.90 -13.33
C VAL A 104 6.18 41.08 -12.42
N GLN A 105 7.10 40.87 -11.48
CA GLN A 105 7.62 41.93 -10.64
C GLN A 105 8.40 42.99 -11.46
N GLU A 106 9.25 42.54 -12.41
CA GLU A 106 9.91 43.48 -13.37
C GLU A 106 8.89 44.28 -14.17
N MET A 107 7.79 43.65 -14.61
CA MET A 107 6.71 44.34 -15.36
C MET A 107 6.02 45.41 -14.46
N GLY A 108 5.78 45.10 -13.19
CA GLY A 108 5.25 46.07 -12.22
C GLY A 108 6.14 47.27 -12.06
N GLN A 109 7.46 47.05 -11.91
CA GLN A 109 8.44 48.16 -11.82
C GLN A 109 8.45 49.03 -13.06
N ARG A 110 8.42 48.42 -14.25
CA ARG A 110 8.36 49.15 -15.52
C ARG A 110 7.08 49.99 -15.67
N SER A 111 5.93 49.38 -15.27
CA SER A 111 4.65 50.10 -15.27
C SER A 111 4.67 51.31 -14.30
N SER A 112 5.30 51.18 -13.17
CA SER A 112 5.48 52.31 -12.20
C SER A 112 6.35 53.42 -12.80
N GLN A 113 7.45 53.06 -13.52
CA GLN A 113 8.29 54.02 -14.24
C GLN A 113 7.52 54.75 -15.32
N ILE A 114 6.68 54.04 -16.12
CA ILE A 114 5.81 54.63 -17.10
C ILE A 114 4.85 55.61 -16.44
N GLY A 115 4.22 55.27 -15.31
CA GLY A 115 3.35 56.16 -14.55
C GLY A 115 4.03 57.48 -14.15
N THR A 116 5.31 57.42 -13.72
CA THR A 116 6.09 58.63 -13.41
C THR A 116 6.35 59.50 -14.66
N ILE A 117 6.63 58.87 -15.79
CA ILE A 117 6.82 59.58 -17.07
C ILE A 117 5.52 60.28 -17.48
N ILE A 118 4.38 59.57 -17.38
CA ILE A 118 3.07 60.11 -17.73
C ILE A 118 2.72 61.33 -16.86
N GLN A 119 2.97 61.26 -15.57
CA GLN A 119 2.79 62.37 -14.65
C GLN A 119 3.64 63.58 -15.09
N THR A 120 4.89 63.36 -15.47
CA THR A 120 5.77 64.42 -15.98
C THR A 120 5.21 65.06 -17.25
N ILE A 121 4.63 64.24 -18.18
CA ILE A 121 4.02 64.77 -19.42
C ILE A 121 2.75 65.56 -19.12
N GLU A 122 1.94 65.14 -18.14
CA GLU A 122 0.75 65.85 -17.69
C GLU A 122 1.14 67.24 -17.09
N ASP A 123 2.20 67.27 -16.28
CA ASP A 123 2.74 68.51 -15.73
C ASP A 123 3.23 69.47 -16.85
N ILE A 124 3.93 68.92 -17.89
CA ILE A 124 4.35 69.69 -19.06
C ILE A 124 3.15 70.21 -19.87
N ALA A 125 2.12 69.38 -20.05
CA ALA A 125 0.91 69.81 -20.77
C ALA A 125 0.20 70.94 -20.01
N SER A 126 0.10 70.84 -18.66
CA SER A 126 -0.47 71.90 -17.81
C SER A 126 0.33 73.18 -17.88
N GLN A 127 1.65 73.11 -17.81
CA GLN A 127 2.52 74.29 -17.96
C GLN A 127 2.41 74.91 -19.36
N THR A 128 2.34 74.10 -20.40
CA THR A 128 2.17 74.55 -21.79
C THR A 128 0.81 75.26 -21.95
N ASN A 129 -0.24 74.74 -21.34
CA ASN A 129 -1.56 75.33 -21.35
C ASN A 129 -1.54 76.74 -20.67
N LEU A 130 -0.86 76.84 -19.52
CA LEU A 130 -0.68 78.14 -18.84
C LEU A 130 0.16 79.13 -19.68
N LEU A 131 1.23 78.65 -20.31
CA LEU A 131 2.05 79.49 -21.20
C LEU A 131 1.25 79.98 -22.41
N ALA A 132 0.47 79.13 -23.03
CA ALA A 132 -0.40 79.47 -24.15
C ALA A 132 -1.49 80.47 -23.75
N LEU A 133 -2.07 80.30 -22.56
CA LEU A 133 -3.05 81.26 -22.02
C LEU A 133 -2.41 82.65 -21.81
N ASN A 134 -1.23 82.69 -21.23
CA ASN A 134 -0.50 83.95 -21.04
C ASN A 134 -0.15 84.64 -22.38
N ALA A 135 0.27 83.84 -23.36
CA ALA A 135 0.56 84.33 -24.71
C ALA A 135 -0.72 84.88 -25.42
N ALA A 136 -1.85 84.22 -25.25
CA ALA A 136 -3.15 84.65 -25.77
C ALA A 136 -3.61 85.98 -25.14
N ILE A 137 -3.38 86.17 -23.81
CA ILE A 137 -3.67 87.42 -23.09
C ILE A 137 -2.80 88.54 -23.65
N GLU A 138 -1.51 88.33 -23.80
CA GLU A 138 -0.59 89.38 -24.28
C GLU A 138 -0.83 89.74 -25.76
N ALA A 139 -1.21 88.71 -26.61
CA ALA A 139 -1.63 88.92 -27.99
C ALA A 139 -2.92 89.79 -28.04
N ALA A 140 -3.88 89.54 -27.17
CA ALA A 140 -5.10 90.36 -27.04
C ALA A 140 -4.75 91.85 -26.66
N ARG A 141 -3.74 91.97 -25.81
CA ARG A 141 -3.26 93.29 -25.30
C ARG A 141 -2.55 94.12 -26.40
N ALA A 142 -1.92 93.46 -27.40
CA ALA A 142 -1.30 94.05 -28.56
C ALA A 142 -2.30 94.51 -29.67
N GLY A 143 -3.59 94.29 -29.55
CA GLY A 143 -4.65 94.68 -30.41
C GLY A 143 -4.48 94.20 -31.88
N GLU A 144 -4.58 94.99 -32.89
CA GLU A 144 -4.47 94.62 -34.30
C GLU A 144 -3.12 93.92 -34.65
N HIS A 145 -2.03 94.32 -33.98
CA HIS A 145 -0.71 93.70 -34.21
C HIS A 145 -0.55 92.28 -33.61
N GLY A 146 -1.43 91.91 -32.71
CA GLY A 146 -1.40 90.59 -31.99
C GLY A 146 -2.25 89.51 -32.64
N LYS A 147 -3.07 89.80 -33.68
CA LYS A 147 -4.05 88.83 -34.20
C LYS A 147 -3.44 87.49 -34.64
N GLY A 148 -2.28 87.47 -35.28
CA GLY A 148 -1.59 86.24 -35.72
C GLY A 148 -1.08 85.39 -34.53
N PHE A 149 -0.56 86.09 -33.50
CA PHE A 149 -0.08 85.44 -32.28
C PHE A 149 -1.22 84.83 -31.41
N ALA A 150 -2.38 85.50 -31.42
CA ALA A 150 -3.54 84.99 -30.65
C ALA A 150 -4.04 83.64 -31.24
N VAL A 151 -4.06 83.49 -32.63
CA VAL A 151 -4.46 82.22 -33.23
C VAL A 151 -3.46 81.10 -32.92
N VAL A 152 -2.14 81.39 -32.94
CA VAL A 152 -1.12 80.38 -32.56
C VAL A 152 -1.24 80.02 -31.05
N ALA A 153 -1.44 80.98 -30.19
CA ALA A 153 -1.63 80.74 -28.77
C ALA A 153 -2.87 79.85 -28.50
N ASP A 154 -4.00 80.12 -29.12
CA ASP A 154 -5.19 79.31 -28.97
C ASP A 154 -4.98 77.88 -29.56
N GLU A 155 -4.24 77.67 -30.61
CA GLU A 155 -3.92 76.37 -31.18
C GLU A 155 -2.97 75.57 -30.27
N VAL A 156 -1.94 76.24 -29.67
CA VAL A 156 -1.06 75.65 -28.69
C VAL A 156 -1.84 75.25 -27.44
N ARG A 157 -2.79 76.07 -27.00
CA ARG A 157 -3.67 75.80 -25.84
C ARG A 157 -4.49 74.57 -26.11
N LYS A 158 -5.17 74.46 -27.26
CA LYS A 158 -5.94 73.23 -27.66
C LYS A 158 -5.07 72.02 -27.73
N LEU A 159 -3.83 72.10 -28.19
CA LEU A 159 -2.88 70.98 -28.25
C LEU A 159 -2.48 70.52 -26.83
N ALA A 160 -2.26 71.47 -25.92
CA ALA A 160 -1.98 71.22 -24.51
C ALA A 160 -3.17 70.48 -23.82
N ASP A 161 -4.40 70.95 -24.02
CA ASP A 161 -5.60 70.32 -23.50
C ASP A 161 -5.80 68.90 -24.02
N ARG A 162 -5.56 68.68 -25.33
CA ARG A 162 -5.57 67.35 -25.96
C ARG A 162 -4.48 66.44 -25.41
N SER A 163 -3.28 66.96 -25.16
CA SER A 163 -2.19 66.21 -24.56
C SER A 163 -2.52 65.80 -23.14
N ALA A 164 -3.09 66.69 -22.30
CA ALA A 164 -3.52 66.39 -20.94
C ALA A 164 -4.63 65.31 -20.91
N ALA A 165 -5.58 65.38 -21.87
CA ALA A 165 -6.62 64.32 -21.95
C ALA A 165 -6.01 62.95 -22.33
N ALA A 166 -5.10 62.90 -23.31
CA ALA A 166 -4.43 61.65 -23.72
C ALA A 166 -3.54 61.08 -22.63
N THR A 167 -2.80 61.93 -21.87
CA THR A 167 -1.99 61.45 -20.73
C THR A 167 -2.85 60.90 -19.61
N LYS A 168 -4.02 61.47 -19.35
CA LYS A 168 -4.96 60.90 -18.35
C LYS A 168 -5.47 59.52 -18.76
N GLU A 169 -5.85 59.32 -20.03
CA GLU A 169 -6.25 58.02 -20.53
C GLU A 169 -5.12 56.97 -20.37
N ILE A 170 -3.86 57.37 -20.69
CA ILE A 170 -2.70 56.46 -20.52
C ILE A 170 -2.45 56.19 -19.02
N SER A 171 -2.63 57.19 -18.13
CA SER A 171 -2.49 57.00 -16.67
C SER A 171 -3.48 55.99 -16.15
N ASP A 172 -4.73 56.06 -16.61
CA ASP A 172 -5.77 55.05 -16.23
C ASP A 172 -5.42 53.63 -16.71
N LEU A 173 -4.88 53.52 -17.96
CA LEU A 173 -4.41 52.25 -18.48
C LEU A 173 -3.21 51.68 -17.66
N VAL A 174 -2.24 52.53 -17.31
CA VAL A 174 -1.08 52.13 -16.50
C VAL A 174 -1.53 51.68 -15.12
N SER A 175 -2.48 52.41 -14.50
CA SER A 175 -3.06 52.00 -13.22
C SER A 175 -3.76 50.62 -13.33
N GLY A 176 -4.53 50.37 -14.39
CA GLY A 176 -5.12 49.04 -14.67
C GLY A 176 -4.08 47.92 -14.82
N ILE A 177 -2.96 48.21 -15.48
CA ILE A 177 -1.84 47.25 -15.60
C ILE A 177 -1.25 46.96 -14.24
N GLN A 178 -1.05 47.99 -13.35
CA GLN A 178 -0.50 47.77 -11.99
C GLN A 178 -1.42 46.89 -11.15
N VAL A 179 -2.75 47.08 -11.23
CA VAL A 179 -3.71 46.22 -10.55
C VAL A 179 -3.59 44.77 -11.06
N SER A 180 -3.59 44.56 -12.38
CA SER A 180 -3.46 43.23 -13.00
C SER A 180 -2.14 42.53 -12.62
N VAL A 181 -1.05 43.27 -12.52
CA VAL A 181 0.27 42.77 -12.08
C VAL A 181 0.19 42.28 -10.63
N ASN A 182 -0.43 43.05 -9.73
CA ASN A 182 -0.57 42.65 -8.31
C ASN A 182 -1.46 41.40 -8.19
N GLU A 183 -2.55 41.33 -8.93
CA GLU A 183 -3.41 40.13 -8.98
C GLU A 183 -2.64 38.91 -9.48
N ALA A 184 -1.88 39.06 -10.60
CA ALA A 184 -1.07 37.98 -11.15
C ALA A 184 0.00 37.49 -10.15
N MET A 185 0.64 38.42 -9.41
CA MET A 185 1.60 38.06 -8.35
C MET A 185 0.95 37.26 -7.21
N SER A 186 -0.25 37.63 -6.78
CA SER A 186 -0.99 36.90 -5.75
C SER A 186 -1.28 35.46 -6.22
N VAL A 187 -1.84 35.32 -7.42
CA VAL A 187 -2.17 33.99 -8.01
C VAL A 187 -0.94 33.11 -8.17
N MET A 188 0.21 33.69 -8.58
CA MET A 188 1.47 32.96 -8.73
C MET A 188 2.02 32.51 -7.37
N THR A 189 1.89 33.35 -6.33
CA THR A 189 2.33 32.99 -4.98
C THR A 189 1.48 31.84 -4.42
N ASP A 190 0.17 31.91 -4.60
CA ASP A 190 -0.74 30.83 -4.21
C ASP A 190 -0.42 29.54 -4.98
N GLY A 191 -0.16 29.65 -6.29
CA GLY A 191 0.27 28.53 -7.12
C GLY A 191 1.58 27.88 -6.64
N ALA A 192 2.57 28.70 -6.23
CA ALA A 192 3.83 28.20 -5.66
C ALA A 192 3.60 27.40 -4.37
N ASN A 193 2.72 27.90 -3.49
CA ASN A 193 2.36 27.22 -2.24
C ASN A 193 1.66 25.87 -2.50
N GLU A 194 0.73 25.83 -3.48
CA GLU A 194 0.05 24.58 -3.85
C GLU A 194 1.03 23.54 -4.44
N VAL A 195 2.02 23.97 -5.21
CA VAL A 195 3.07 23.08 -5.71
C VAL A 195 3.91 22.53 -4.56
N GLU A 196 4.28 23.34 -3.57
CA GLU A 196 5.04 22.89 -2.40
C GLU A 196 4.26 21.88 -1.55
N LEU A 197 2.96 22.12 -1.36
CA LEU A 197 2.06 21.19 -0.71
C LEU A 197 1.96 19.86 -1.51
N GLY A 198 1.91 19.95 -2.84
CA GLY A 198 1.92 18.79 -3.73
C GLY A 198 3.19 17.94 -3.59
N VAL A 199 4.37 18.57 -3.52
CA VAL A 199 5.65 17.89 -3.27
C VAL A 199 5.63 17.16 -1.91
N THR A 200 5.13 17.82 -0.87
CA THR A 200 5.03 17.21 0.47
C THR A 200 4.14 15.98 0.46
N ARG A 201 2.93 16.10 -0.12
CA ARG A 201 1.98 14.97 -0.22
C ARG A 201 2.52 13.82 -1.07
N ALA A 202 3.22 14.12 -2.15
CA ALA A 202 3.89 13.09 -2.95
C ALA A 202 5.00 12.39 -2.14
N GLY A 203 5.78 13.11 -1.34
CA GLY A 203 6.78 12.54 -0.43
C GLY A 203 6.17 11.62 0.62
N GLU A 204 5.05 12.01 1.23
CA GLU A 204 4.30 11.16 2.17
C GLU A 204 3.80 9.87 1.49
N SER A 205 3.30 9.99 0.25
CA SER A 205 2.87 8.82 -0.54
C SER A 205 4.04 7.90 -0.88
N GLY A 206 5.22 8.45 -1.16
CA GLY A 206 6.46 7.68 -1.35
C GLY A 206 6.84 6.88 -0.10
N THR A 207 6.80 7.52 1.08
CA THR A 207 7.04 6.85 2.36
C THR A 207 6.02 5.73 2.64
N ALA A 208 4.76 5.92 2.26
CA ALA A 208 3.74 4.87 2.37
C ALA A 208 4.04 3.67 1.48
N LEU A 209 4.50 3.89 0.23
CA LEU A 209 4.91 2.82 -0.67
C LEU A 209 6.14 2.06 -0.16
N GLU A 210 7.12 2.73 0.44
CA GLU A 210 8.26 2.05 1.09
C GLU A 210 7.80 1.15 2.24
N ARG A 211 6.82 1.58 3.03
CA ARG A 211 6.22 0.74 4.08
C ARG A 211 5.50 -0.46 3.52
N ILE A 212 4.81 -0.31 2.39
CA ILE A 212 4.16 -1.43 1.67
C ILE A 212 5.23 -2.42 1.20
N LEU A 213 6.33 -1.96 0.60
CA LEU A 213 7.43 -2.83 0.17
C LEU A 213 8.01 -3.66 1.33
N LYS A 214 8.25 -3.05 2.48
CA LYS A 214 8.72 -3.76 3.69
C LYS A 214 7.70 -4.79 4.20
N ALA A 215 6.41 -4.45 4.15
CA ALA A 215 5.35 -5.38 4.56
C ALA A 215 5.27 -6.59 3.60
N VAL A 216 5.39 -6.36 2.30
CA VAL A 216 5.39 -7.42 1.28
C VAL A 216 6.62 -8.32 1.43
N GLU A 217 7.79 -7.77 1.72
CA GLU A 217 8.99 -8.55 2.02
C GLU A 217 8.80 -9.47 3.24
N ALA A 218 8.18 -8.94 4.30
CA ALA A 218 7.84 -9.74 5.48
C ALA A 218 6.84 -10.87 5.14
N VAL A 219 5.85 -10.60 4.27
CA VAL A 219 4.93 -11.62 3.77
C VAL A 219 5.68 -12.71 2.99
N SER A 220 6.62 -12.36 2.13
CA SER A 220 7.44 -13.32 1.38
C SER A 220 8.23 -14.25 2.29
N VAL A 221 8.84 -13.73 3.35
CA VAL A 221 9.54 -14.51 4.37
C VAL A 221 8.56 -15.45 5.11
N GLN A 222 7.39 -14.95 5.48
CA GLN A 222 6.36 -15.75 6.16
C GLN A 222 5.85 -16.91 5.28
N VAL A 223 5.62 -16.65 4.00
CA VAL A 223 5.19 -17.66 3.02
C VAL A 223 6.25 -18.75 2.85
N SER A 224 7.53 -18.38 2.79
CA SER A 224 8.63 -19.36 2.77
C SER A 224 8.62 -20.26 4.01
N SER A 225 8.38 -19.68 5.19
CA SER A 225 8.26 -20.43 6.44
C SER A 225 7.06 -21.39 6.44
N ILE A 226 5.93 -20.97 5.87
CA ILE A 226 4.73 -21.81 5.72
C ILE A 226 5.02 -22.99 4.80
N ALA A 227 5.68 -22.78 3.67
CA ALA A 227 6.06 -23.85 2.75
C ALA A 227 6.99 -24.87 3.41
N GLN A 228 7.96 -24.42 4.20
CA GLN A 228 8.84 -25.29 4.97
C GLN A 228 8.09 -26.08 6.06
N ALA A 229 7.17 -25.44 6.77
CA ALA A 229 6.33 -26.11 7.76
C ALA A 229 5.42 -27.17 7.10
N ALA A 230 4.83 -26.86 5.93
CA ALA A 230 4.04 -27.78 5.15
C ALA A 230 4.83 -29.04 4.79
N GLN A 231 6.08 -28.86 4.32
CA GLN A 231 6.96 -29.99 4.02
C GLN A 231 7.22 -30.85 5.25
N SER A 232 7.49 -30.24 6.39
CA SER A 232 7.75 -30.98 7.66
C SER A 232 6.51 -31.74 8.14
N ILE A 233 5.31 -31.20 7.93
CA ILE A 233 4.05 -31.89 8.28
C ILE A 233 3.83 -33.08 7.32
N ASN A 234 4.09 -32.93 6.03
CA ASN A 234 4.00 -34.01 5.06
C ASN A 234 4.95 -35.17 5.40
N ASP A 235 6.19 -34.85 5.79
CA ASP A 235 7.16 -35.86 6.24
C ASP A 235 6.68 -36.58 7.50
N SER A 236 6.04 -35.85 8.42
CA SER A 236 5.46 -36.40 9.65
C SER A 236 4.24 -37.30 9.36
N ALA A 237 3.38 -36.92 8.40
CA ALA A 237 2.25 -37.74 7.97
C ALA A 237 2.75 -39.07 7.38
N SER A 238 3.76 -39.04 6.51
CA SER A 238 4.37 -40.24 5.96
C SER A 238 5.02 -41.14 7.05
N ALA A 239 5.65 -40.56 8.04
CA ALA A 239 6.18 -41.32 9.20
C ALA A 239 5.05 -41.95 10.03
N LEU A 240 3.91 -41.26 10.18
CA LEU A 240 2.72 -41.78 10.82
C LEU A 240 2.14 -42.99 10.05
N GLU A 241 2.01 -42.92 8.73
CA GLU A 241 1.56 -44.01 7.90
C GLU A 241 2.45 -45.26 8.06
N ASN A 242 3.78 -45.11 8.04
CA ASN A 242 4.72 -46.18 8.29
C ASN A 242 4.56 -46.78 9.70
N SER A 243 4.29 -45.97 10.68
CA SER A 243 4.04 -46.41 12.07
C SER A 243 2.71 -47.19 12.18
N MET A 244 1.67 -46.70 11.47
CA MET A 244 0.38 -47.42 11.39
C MET A 244 0.50 -48.78 10.70
N ALA A 245 1.27 -48.86 9.61
CA ALA A 245 1.56 -50.13 8.95
C ALA A 245 2.25 -51.12 9.91
N SER A 246 3.19 -50.64 10.73
CA SER A 246 3.87 -51.47 11.73
C SER A 246 2.91 -51.96 12.84
N VAL A 247 2.01 -51.05 13.32
CA VAL A 247 0.99 -51.44 14.33
C VAL A 247 -0.01 -52.41 13.72
N SER A 248 -0.40 -52.26 12.43
CA SER A 248 -1.29 -53.22 11.74
C SER A 248 -0.68 -54.59 11.71
N ALA A 249 0.62 -54.75 11.40
CA ALA A 249 1.30 -56.04 11.44
C ALA A 249 1.27 -56.68 12.84
N VAL A 250 1.44 -55.86 13.90
CA VAL A 250 1.34 -56.35 15.30
C VAL A 250 -0.09 -56.80 15.60
N VAL A 251 -1.10 -56.07 15.15
CA VAL A 251 -2.51 -56.44 15.32
C VAL A 251 -2.83 -57.76 14.65
N GLU A 252 -2.37 -57.97 13.41
CA GLU A 252 -2.53 -59.26 12.72
C GLU A 252 -1.84 -60.40 13.45
N GLN A 253 -0.62 -60.17 13.95
CA GLN A 253 0.09 -61.18 14.76
C GLN A 253 -0.64 -61.49 16.07
N ASN A 254 -1.18 -60.48 16.76
CA ASN A 254 -1.98 -60.69 17.98
C ASN A 254 -3.24 -61.46 17.69
N THR A 255 -3.92 -61.23 16.58
CA THR A 255 -5.09 -61.95 16.16
C THR A 255 -4.77 -63.43 15.93
N ALA A 256 -3.71 -63.73 15.16
CA ALA A 256 -3.25 -65.08 14.90
C ALA A 256 -2.84 -65.81 16.18
N ALA A 257 -2.11 -65.12 17.10
CA ALA A 257 -1.70 -65.71 18.38
C ALA A 257 -2.91 -65.99 19.30
N THR A 258 -3.95 -65.18 19.29
CA THR A 258 -5.18 -65.41 20.06
C THR A 258 -5.99 -66.57 19.53
N GLU A 259 -6.05 -66.75 18.19
CA GLU A 259 -6.67 -67.91 17.58
C GLU A 259 -5.94 -69.22 17.95
N GLU A 260 -4.61 -69.22 17.89
CA GLU A 260 -3.78 -70.40 18.34
C GLU A 260 -3.93 -70.67 19.81
N MET A 261 -3.89 -69.66 20.68
CA MET A 261 -4.12 -69.81 22.13
C MET A 261 -5.50 -70.34 22.44
N SER A 262 -6.54 -69.91 21.70
CA SER A 262 -7.91 -70.39 21.86
C SER A 262 -8.02 -71.87 21.49
N ALA A 263 -7.40 -72.30 20.37
CA ALA A 263 -7.34 -73.72 19.99
C ALA A 263 -6.64 -74.56 21.07
N ASN A 264 -5.46 -74.11 21.52
CA ASN A 264 -4.69 -74.82 22.56
C ASN A 264 -5.48 -74.92 23.91
N SER A 265 -6.18 -73.84 24.29
CA SER A 265 -7.02 -73.81 25.49
C SER A 265 -8.18 -74.83 25.41
N THR A 266 -8.77 -74.95 24.21
CA THR A 266 -9.83 -75.95 23.95
C THR A 266 -9.28 -77.35 23.97
N GLU A 267 -8.10 -77.61 23.42
CA GLU A 267 -7.44 -78.92 23.44
C GLU A 267 -7.12 -79.34 24.90
N VAL A 268 -6.55 -78.47 25.71
CA VAL A 268 -6.29 -78.75 27.10
C VAL A 268 -7.59 -79.07 27.86
N SER A 269 -8.67 -78.29 27.60
CA SER A 269 -10.00 -78.53 28.22
C SER A 269 -10.60 -79.87 27.82
N THR A 270 -10.33 -80.37 26.62
CA THR A 270 -10.86 -81.67 26.15
C THR A 270 -10.00 -82.88 26.60
N ALA A 271 -8.72 -82.62 26.92
CA ALA A 271 -7.80 -83.67 27.35
C ALA A 271 -7.90 -83.98 28.89
N MET A 272 -8.57 -83.11 29.63
CA MET A 272 -8.87 -83.28 31.07
C MET A 272 -10.10 -84.11 31.31
#